data_9d76bdf774c7bde40f5d26c2d7e93ead
#
_entry.id   9d76bdf774c7bde40f5d26c2d7e93ead
#
_cell.length_a   1.000
_cell.length_b   1.000
_cell.length_c   1.000
_cell.angle_alpha   90.00
_cell.angle_beta   90.00
_cell.angle_gamma   90.00
#
_symmetry.space_group_name_H-M   'P 1'
#
loop_
_entity.id
_entity.type
_entity.pdbx_description
1 polymer ?
#
loop_
_entity_poly.entity_id
_entity_poly.type
_entity_poly.pdbx_seq_one_letter_code
_entity_poly.pdbx_strand_id
1 'polypeptide(L)'
;HYKLMIYKYISGRERELPFSLESTGTQSLLELLPFMLVVLKGSVSIIDEFDTALHDILVESLVTSLKDNPNGQLILTTHNTLLMESDIPKDSIYTIYETEDGNKEIECITHNPDSKIQKNTNVRRQYLNGGYKGIPNVGHIDFNKLLKTLESDD
;
A
#
# COMPACT_ATOMS: atom_id res chain seq x y z
N HIS A 1 21.10 -25.10 -9.72
CA HIS A 1 20.18 -23.98 -9.89
C HIS A 1 18.77 -24.53 -9.93
N TYR A 2 17.90 -24.07 -9.01
CA TYR A 2 16.47 -24.38 -9.04
C TYR A 2 15.75 -23.34 -9.90
N LYS A 3 14.77 -23.78 -10.70
CA LYS A 3 13.92 -22.92 -11.51
C LYS A 3 12.49 -23.12 -11.06
N LEU A 4 11.81 -22.05 -10.65
CA LEU A 4 10.40 -22.08 -10.31
C LEU A 4 9.60 -22.13 -11.60
N MET A 5 8.69 -23.11 -11.70
CA MET A 5 7.79 -23.29 -12.84
C MET A 5 6.36 -23.17 -12.33
N ILE A 6 5.47 -22.68 -13.20
CA ILE A 6 4.04 -22.60 -12.94
C ILE A 6 3.27 -23.34 -14.03
N TYR A 7 2.11 -23.87 -13.68
CA TYR A 7 1.21 -24.53 -14.60
C TYR A 7 0.00 -23.63 -14.85
N LYS A 8 -0.26 -23.32 -16.12
CA LYS A 8 -1.41 -22.53 -16.55
C LYS A 8 -2.29 -23.29 -17.53
N TYR A 9 -3.60 -23.13 -17.41
CA TYR A 9 -4.55 -23.56 -18.41
C TYR A 9 -4.68 -22.47 -19.49
N ILE A 10 -4.13 -22.73 -20.68
CA ILE A 10 -4.19 -21.81 -21.83
C ILE A 10 -4.89 -22.55 -22.97
N SER A 11 -5.99 -21.99 -23.44
CA SER A 11 -6.80 -22.59 -24.53
C SER A 11 -7.20 -24.04 -24.25
N GLY A 12 -7.60 -24.36 -23.01
CA GLY A 12 -8.03 -25.68 -22.57
C GLY A 12 -6.93 -26.72 -22.41
N ARG A 13 -5.67 -26.32 -22.45
CA ARG A 13 -4.50 -27.17 -22.20
C ARG A 13 -3.64 -26.64 -21.09
N GLU A 14 -3.14 -27.54 -20.26
CA GLU A 14 -2.14 -27.21 -19.26
C GLU A 14 -0.80 -26.95 -19.94
N ARG A 15 -0.15 -25.85 -19.54
CA ARG A 15 1.19 -25.47 -20.01
C ARG A 15 2.07 -25.13 -18.84
N GLU A 16 3.26 -25.66 -18.86
CA GLU A 16 4.33 -25.33 -17.93
C GLU A 16 5.10 -24.12 -18.44
N LEU A 17 5.22 -23.11 -17.62
CA LEU A 17 5.92 -21.84 -17.93
C LEU A 17 6.89 -21.48 -16.81
N PRO A 18 8.06 -20.92 -17.16
CA PRO A 18 8.94 -20.33 -16.15
C PRO A 18 8.23 -19.22 -15.39
N PHE A 19 8.33 -19.22 -14.05
CA PHE A 19 7.76 -18.16 -13.21
C PHE A 19 8.24 -16.75 -13.60
N SER A 20 9.48 -16.63 -14.07
CA SER A 20 10.04 -15.36 -14.55
C SER A 20 9.35 -14.76 -15.78
N LEU A 21 8.44 -15.50 -16.42
CA LEU A 21 7.61 -15.00 -17.52
C LEU A 21 6.24 -14.49 -17.06
N GLU A 22 5.95 -14.58 -15.75
CA GLU A 22 4.75 -14.00 -15.18
C GLU A 22 4.81 -12.47 -15.13
N SER A 23 3.62 -11.85 -15.00
CA SER A 23 3.54 -10.42 -14.75
C SER A 23 4.20 -10.08 -13.41
N THR A 24 4.74 -8.87 -13.30
CA THR A 24 5.33 -8.37 -12.04
C THR A 24 4.36 -8.49 -10.88
N GLY A 25 3.06 -8.19 -11.10
CA GLY A 25 2.03 -8.35 -10.07
C GLY A 25 1.84 -9.79 -9.60
N THR A 26 1.90 -10.79 -10.51
CA THR A 26 1.84 -12.20 -10.13
C THR A 26 3.09 -12.61 -9.35
N GLN A 27 4.26 -12.12 -9.73
CA GLN A 27 5.50 -12.37 -9.02
C GLN A 27 5.46 -11.79 -7.60
N SER A 28 5.10 -10.50 -7.46
CA SER A 28 4.94 -9.84 -6.17
C SER A 28 3.93 -10.53 -5.27
N LEU A 29 2.78 -10.98 -5.81
CA LEU A 29 1.80 -11.72 -5.03
C LEU A 29 2.38 -13.00 -4.42
N LEU A 30 3.13 -13.78 -5.20
CA LEU A 30 3.75 -15.02 -4.71
C LEU A 30 4.87 -14.75 -3.69
N GLU A 31 5.60 -13.65 -3.84
CA GLU A 31 6.61 -13.22 -2.86
C GLU A 31 5.98 -12.81 -1.53
N LEU A 32 4.76 -12.25 -1.54
CA LEU A 32 4.03 -11.84 -0.34
C LEU A 32 3.39 -13.01 0.42
N LEU A 33 3.00 -14.08 -0.28
CA LEU A 33 2.30 -15.22 0.34
C LEU A 33 2.97 -15.80 1.58
N PRO A 34 4.31 -16.02 1.62
CA PRO A 34 4.98 -16.53 2.81
C PRO A 34 4.77 -15.64 4.05
N PHE A 35 4.82 -14.31 3.87
CA PHE A 35 4.61 -13.34 4.96
C PHE A 35 3.17 -13.39 5.48
N MET A 36 2.20 -13.54 4.59
CA MET A 36 0.80 -13.71 4.97
C MET A 36 0.57 -15.01 5.74
N LEU A 37 1.18 -16.11 5.28
CA LEU A 37 1.06 -17.41 5.94
C LEU A 37 1.62 -17.41 7.35
N VAL A 38 2.72 -16.69 7.63
CA VAL A 38 3.26 -16.60 9.01
C VAL A 38 2.35 -15.75 9.91
N VAL A 39 1.68 -14.74 9.38
CA VAL A 39 0.64 -13.98 10.11
C VAL A 39 -0.51 -14.90 10.50
N LEU A 40 -1.03 -15.70 9.57
CA LEU A 40 -2.09 -16.66 9.83
C LEU A 40 -1.71 -17.72 10.89
N LYS A 41 -0.41 -17.99 11.05
CA LYS A 41 0.13 -18.87 12.08
C LYS A 41 0.40 -18.19 13.43
N GLY A 42 0.05 -16.93 13.58
CA GLY A 42 0.19 -16.21 14.85
C GLY A 42 1.47 -15.40 15.00
N SER A 43 2.24 -15.20 13.92
CA SER A 43 3.45 -14.41 13.93
C SER A 43 3.18 -12.94 13.51
N VAL A 44 4.19 -12.08 13.68
CA VAL A 44 4.19 -10.70 13.19
C VAL A 44 4.94 -10.65 11.87
N SER A 45 4.35 -9.97 10.88
CA SER A 45 5.02 -9.62 9.62
C SER A 45 5.00 -8.11 9.42
N ILE A 46 6.11 -7.58 8.92
CA ILE A 46 6.26 -6.16 8.55
C ILE A 46 6.61 -6.12 7.07
N ILE A 47 5.81 -5.41 6.28
CA ILE A 47 5.99 -5.30 4.83
C ILE A 47 5.97 -3.82 4.45
N ASP A 48 7.07 -3.37 3.87
CA ASP A 48 7.19 -2.01 3.36
C ASP A 48 6.73 -1.96 1.89
N GLU A 49 6.04 -0.89 1.51
CA GLU A 49 5.48 -0.70 0.16
C GLU A 49 4.69 -1.93 -0.37
N PHE A 50 3.77 -2.44 0.45
CA PHE A 50 3.00 -3.67 0.21
C PHE A 50 2.30 -3.70 -1.16
N ASP A 51 1.88 -2.55 -1.67
CA ASP A 51 1.11 -2.39 -2.91
C ASP A 51 1.98 -2.26 -4.17
N THR A 52 3.31 -2.32 -4.04
CA THR A 52 4.21 -2.21 -5.20
C THR A 52 3.92 -3.30 -6.23
N ALA A 53 3.62 -2.87 -7.47
CA ALA A 53 3.27 -3.71 -8.61
C ALA A 53 1.97 -4.54 -8.47
N LEU A 54 1.18 -4.35 -7.42
CA LEU A 54 -0.12 -4.98 -7.26
C LEU A 54 -1.24 -4.06 -7.71
N HIS A 55 -2.32 -4.66 -8.23
CA HIS A 55 -3.53 -3.91 -8.55
C HIS A 55 -4.30 -3.57 -7.26
N ASP A 56 -4.80 -2.34 -7.14
CA ASP A 56 -5.48 -1.82 -5.94
C ASP A 56 -6.56 -2.74 -5.37
N ILE A 57 -7.39 -3.34 -6.25
CA ILE A 57 -8.45 -4.28 -5.85
C ILE A 57 -7.85 -5.54 -5.21
N LEU A 58 -6.70 -6.01 -5.71
CA LEU A 58 -6.02 -7.16 -5.14
C LEU A 58 -5.44 -6.83 -3.77
N VAL A 59 -4.82 -5.66 -3.63
CA VAL A 59 -4.30 -5.15 -2.36
C VAL A 59 -5.41 -5.09 -1.31
N GLU A 60 -6.55 -4.50 -1.63
CA GLU A 60 -7.72 -4.42 -0.75
C GLU A 60 -8.22 -5.82 -0.35
N SER A 61 -8.37 -6.73 -1.33
CA SER A 61 -8.82 -8.10 -1.09
C SER A 61 -7.89 -8.87 -0.16
N LEU A 62 -6.57 -8.74 -0.34
CA LEU A 62 -5.57 -9.40 0.50
C LEU A 62 -5.62 -8.90 1.95
N VAL A 63 -5.64 -7.58 2.13
CA VAL A 63 -5.64 -6.97 3.47
C VAL A 63 -6.95 -7.28 4.20
N THR A 64 -8.10 -7.18 3.54
CA THR A 64 -9.40 -7.48 4.15
C THR A 64 -9.55 -8.96 4.48
N SER A 65 -8.98 -9.86 3.69
CA SER A 65 -8.99 -11.30 3.99
C SER A 65 -8.18 -11.66 5.23
N LEU A 66 -7.18 -10.86 5.58
CA LEU A 66 -6.34 -11.09 6.77
C LEU A 66 -6.94 -10.51 8.05
N LYS A 67 -7.80 -9.49 7.98
CA LYS A 67 -8.36 -8.81 9.16
C LYS A 67 -9.15 -9.74 10.08
N ASP A 68 -9.78 -10.76 9.52
CA ASP A 68 -10.62 -11.70 10.25
C ASP A 68 -9.80 -12.83 10.93
N ASN A 69 -8.48 -12.79 10.80
CA ASN A 69 -7.55 -13.74 11.39
C ASN A 69 -6.78 -13.10 12.56
N PRO A 70 -7.30 -13.19 13.79
CA PRO A 70 -6.75 -12.48 14.95
C PRO A 70 -5.47 -13.10 15.53
N ASN A 71 -4.96 -14.18 14.93
CA ASN A 71 -3.87 -14.95 15.53
C ASN A 71 -2.51 -14.25 15.43
N GLY A 72 -2.28 -13.44 14.39
CA GLY A 72 -1.02 -12.74 14.16
C GLY A 72 -1.23 -11.25 13.91
N GLN A 73 -0.15 -10.56 13.58
CA GLN A 73 -0.17 -9.14 13.27
C GLN A 73 0.53 -8.86 11.95
N LEU A 74 -0.14 -8.10 11.06
CA LEU A 74 0.44 -7.55 9.84
C LEU A 74 0.60 -6.05 10.01
N ILE A 75 1.84 -5.56 9.86
CA ILE A 75 2.15 -4.13 9.76
C ILE A 75 2.62 -3.89 8.33
N LEU A 76 1.96 -2.98 7.63
CA LEU A 76 2.31 -2.66 6.26
C LEU A 76 2.36 -1.15 6.03
N THR A 77 3.24 -0.71 5.13
CA THR A 77 3.18 0.63 4.57
C THR A 77 2.63 0.57 3.15
N THR A 78 1.93 1.61 2.74
CA THR A 78 1.29 1.69 1.42
C THR A 78 1.04 3.14 1.03
N HIS A 79 1.06 3.42 -0.26
CA HIS A 79 0.58 4.67 -0.83
C HIS A 79 -0.87 4.57 -1.34
N ASN A 80 -1.49 3.39 -1.24
CA ASN A 80 -2.84 3.14 -1.71
C ASN A 80 -3.89 3.66 -0.73
N THR A 81 -4.36 4.87 -0.96
CA THR A 81 -5.39 5.50 -0.12
C THR A 81 -6.77 4.83 -0.21
N LEU A 82 -7.01 3.92 -1.17
CA LEU A 82 -8.27 3.16 -1.26
C LEU A 82 -8.47 2.28 -0.03
N LEU A 83 -7.41 1.80 0.61
CA LEU A 83 -7.50 1.04 1.86
C LEU A 83 -8.19 1.83 2.98
N MET A 84 -8.18 3.16 2.95
CA MET A 84 -8.92 3.99 3.91
C MET A 84 -10.45 3.91 3.75
N GLU A 85 -10.95 3.46 2.59
CA GLU A 85 -12.38 3.25 2.29
C GLU A 85 -12.81 1.80 2.54
N SER A 86 -11.84 0.88 2.64
CA SER A 86 -12.10 -0.54 2.85
C SER A 86 -12.60 -0.82 4.28
N ASP A 87 -13.05 -2.06 4.49
CA ASP A 87 -13.53 -2.53 5.78
C ASP A 87 -12.38 -2.90 6.74
N ILE A 88 -11.43 -1.96 6.92
CA ILE A 88 -10.34 -2.05 7.90
C ILE A 88 -10.71 -1.24 9.14
N PRO A 89 -10.43 -1.74 10.36
CA PRO A 89 -10.63 -0.96 11.58
C PRO A 89 -9.88 0.37 11.51
N LYS A 90 -10.58 1.47 11.82
CA LYS A 90 -9.99 2.83 11.67
C LYS A 90 -8.86 3.10 12.66
N ASP A 91 -8.86 2.43 13.79
CA ASP A 91 -7.79 2.45 14.79
C ASP A 91 -6.52 1.68 14.36
N SER A 92 -6.60 0.94 13.24
CA SER A 92 -5.46 0.29 12.61
C SER A 92 -4.81 1.13 11.50
N ILE A 93 -5.33 2.33 11.22
CA ILE A 93 -4.83 3.20 10.17
C ILE A 93 -4.00 4.33 10.78
N TYR A 94 -2.78 4.44 10.31
CA TYR A 94 -1.81 5.43 10.75
C TYR A 94 -1.32 6.26 9.57
N THR A 95 -1.06 7.54 9.81
CA THR A 95 -0.39 8.43 8.86
C THR A 95 1.02 8.71 9.34
N ILE A 96 1.96 8.77 8.40
CA ILE A 96 3.35 9.17 8.65
C ILE A 96 3.50 10.57 8.06
N TYR A 97 4.04 11.49 8.84
CA TYR A 97 4.23 12.88 8.41
C TYR A 97 5.55 13.44 8.94
N GLU A 98 6.01 14.51 8.30
CA GLU A 98 7.16 15.27 8.72
C GLU A 98 6.73 16.50 9.54
N THR A 99 7.36 16.72 10.66
CA THR A 99 7.14 17.90 11.51
C THR A 99 7.93 19.10 10.98
N GLU A 100 7.64 20.28 11.48
CA GLU A 100 8.37 21.52 11.12
C GLU A 100 9.88 21.43 11.42
N ASP A 101 10.26 20.63 12.42
CA ASP A 101 11.67 20.37 12.77
C ASP A 101 12.33 19.31 11.89
N GLY A 102 11.64 18.78 10.87
CA GLY A 102 12.14 17.74 9.97
C GLY A 102 12.14 16.32 10.55
N ASN A 103 11.54 16.11 11.73
CA ASN A 103 11.36 14.77 12.29
C ASN A 103 10.15 14.09 11.67
N LYS A 104 10.19 12.75 11.62
CA LYS A 104 9.02 11.95 11.19
C LYS A 104 8.25 11.45 12.39
N GLU A 105 6.94 11.61 12.32
CA GLU A 105 6.00 11.13 13.34
C GLU A 105 4.95 10.23 12.73
N ILE A 106 4.39 9.36 13.57
CA ILE A 106 3.30 8.44 13.22
C ILE A 106 2.11 8.76 14.10
N GLU A 107 0.94 8.96 13.50
CA GLU A 107 -0.29 9.25 14.23
C GLU A 107 -1.43 8.35 13.74
N CYS A 108 -2.15 7.74 14.70
CA CYS A 108 -3.38 7.02 14.39
C CYS A 108 -4.48 8.01 14.01
N ILE A 109 -5.19 7.77 12.91
CA ILE A 109 -6.24 8.68 12.43
C ILE A 109 -7.37 8.90 13.43
N THR A 110 -7.62 7.93 14.33
CA THR A 110 -8.66 8.05 15.37
C THR A 110 -8.23 8.89 16.56
N HIS A 111 -6.93 9.14 16.73
CA HIS A 111 -6.39 9.93 17.84
C HIS A 111 -6.25 11.42 17.51
N ASN A 112 -6.49 11.81 16.26
CA ASN A 112 -6.45 13.23 15.89
C ASN A 112 -7.63 13.97 16.52
N PRO A 113 -7.41 14.93 17.44
CA PRO A 113 -8.46 15.65 18.17
C PRO A 113 -9.38 16.47 17.25
N ASP A 114 -8.87 16.86 16.08
CA ASP A 114 -9.63 17.64 15.10
C ASP A 114 -10.51 16.76 14.18
N SER A 115 -10.26 15.46 14.16
CA SER A 115 -11.01 14.50 13.35
C SER A 115 -12.10 13.82 14.17
N LYS A 116 -13.33 14.31 14.08
CA LYS A 116 -14.50 13.59 14.59
C LYS A 116 -14.86 12.46 13.60
N ILE A 117 -14.19 11.32 13.73
CA ILE A 117 -14.55 10.14 12.94
C ILE A 117 -15.89 9.61 13.45
N GLN A 118 -16.94 9.88 12.69
CA GLN A 118 -18.25 9.27 12.87
C GLN A 118 -18.34 7.97 12.04
N LYS A 119 -19.29 7.11 12.36
CA LYS A 119 -19.49 5.81 11.68
C LYS A 119 -19.58 5.92 10.14
N ASN A 120 -20.04 7.05 9.61
CA ASN A 120 -20.22 7.30 8.17
C ASN A 120 -19.16 8.25 7.59
N THR A 121 -18.06 8.48 8.31
CA THR A 121 -17.02 9.39 7.83
C THR A 121 -16.24 8.73 6.70
N ASN A 122 -16.17 9.38 5.53
CA ASN A 122 -15.25 8.98 4.47
C ASN A 122 -13.85 9.45 4.84
N VAL A 123 -13.06 8.52 5.40
CA VAL A 123 -11.71 8.76 5.92
C VAL A 123 -10.76 9.19 4.80
N ARG A 124 -10.82 8.54 3.64
CA ARG A 124 -10.00 8.88 2.49
C ARG A 124 -10.24 10.32 2.03
N ARG A 125 -11.50 10.72 1.93
CA ARG A 125 -11.85 12.10 1.54
C ARG A 125 -11.33 13.12 2.56
N GLN A 126 -11.43 12.81 3.86
CA GLN A 126 -10.85 13.68 4.89
C GLN A 126 -9.33 13.75 4.78
N TYR A 127 -8.64 12.62 4.56
CA TYR A 127 -7.21 12.58 4.34
C TYR A 127 -6.82 13.46 3.14
N LEU A 128 -7.45 13.27 1.97
CA LEU A 128 -7.15 14.03 0.75
C LEU A 128 -7.46 15.54 0.87
N ASN A 129 -8.32 15.93 1.79
CA ASN A 129 -8.63 17.34 2.10
C ASN A 129 -7.75 17.92 3.23
N GLY A 130 -6.73 17.20 3.70
CA GLY A 130 -5.83 17.67 4.75
C GLY A 130 -6.37 17.53 6.18
N GLY A 131 -7.44 16.77 6.38
CA GLY A 131 -8.02 16.51 7.71
C GLY A 131 -7.14 15.61 8.59
N TYR A 132 -6.18 14.95 8.00
CA TYR A 132 -5.11 14.20 8.68
C TYR A 132 -3.76 14.71 8.16
N LYS A 133 -2.72 14.60 8.97
CA LYS A 133 -1.35 14.88 8.54
C LYS A 133 -0.87 13.80 7.57
N GLY A 134 0.20 14.06 6.82
CA GLY A 134 0.86 13.07 5.95
C GLY A 134 0.49 13.18 4.46
N ILE A 135 -0.27 14.20 4.05
CA ILE A 135 -0.43 14.49 2.62
C ILE A 135 0.86 15.12 2.10
N PRO A 136 1.43 14.57 1.01
CA PRO A 136 2.57 15.21 0.37
C PRO A 136 2.18 16.62 -0.13
N ASN A 137 3.02 17.61 0.15
CA ASN A 137 2.87 18.93 -0.46
C ASN A 137 3.30 18.84 -1.93
N VAL A 138 2.35 18.65 -2.81
CA VAL A 138 2.59 18.61 -4.26
C VAL A 138 2.60 20.07 -4.75
N GLY A 139 3.77 20.71 -4.69
CA GLY A 139 3.97 22.02 -5.30
C GLY A 139 3.69 22.00 -6.80
N HIS A 140 3.36 23.16 -7.37
CA HIS A 140 3.22 23.28 -8.82
C HIS A 140 4.60 23.18 -9.49
N ILE A 141 4.77 22.17 -10.35
CA ILE A 141 5.99 22.01 -11.15
C ILE A 141 5.81 22.84 -12.44
N ASP A 142 6.55 23.93 -12.56
CA ASP A 142 6.57 24.76 -13.76
C ASP A 142 7.59 24.21 -14.77
N PHE A 143 7.13 23.35 -15.66
CA PHE A 143 7.97 22.75 -16.71
C PHE A 143 8.55 23.79 -17.67
N ASN A 144 7.88 24.93 -17.91
CA ASN A 144 8.41 25.99 -18.76
C ASN A 144 9.61 26.68 -18.11
N LYS A 145 9.58 26.85 -16.79
CA LYS A 145 10.72 27.39 -16.04
C LYS A 145 11.91 26.41 -16.06
N LEU A 146 11.64 25.10 -15.90
CA LEU A 146 12.68 24.09 -16.00
C LEU A 146 13.36 24.06 -17.38
N LEU A 147 12.58 24.11 -18.47
CA LEU A 147 13.10 24.15 -19.83
C LEU A 147 13.99 25.37 -20.07
N LYS A 148 13.55 26.56 -19.65
CA LYS A 148 14.36 27.78 -19.76
C LYS A 148 15.69 27.69 -19.00
N THR A 149 15.70 27.02 -17.86
CA THR A 149 16.95 26.83 -17.09
C THR A 149 17.92 25.91 -17.85
N LEU A 150 17.42 24.83 -18.47
CA LEU A 150 18.25 23.91 -19.26
C LEU A 150 18.81 24.57 -20.53
N GLU A 151 18.05 25.48 -21.18
CA GLU A 151 18.49 26.21 -22.39
C GLU A 151 19.47 27.34 -22.06
N SER A 152 19.57 27.79 -20.83
CA SER A 152 20.50 28.86 -20.39
C SER A 152 21.88 28.37 -19.99
N ASP A 153 22.09 27.06 -19.87
CA ASP A 153 23.35 26.43 -19.50
C ASP A 153 24.17 25.94 -20.73
N ASP A 154 23.68 26.18 -21.97
CA ASP A 154 24.36 25.98 -23.24
C ASP A 154 24.88 27.34 -23.80
#